data_e7afcbb51ce5b713e604fb2f223f9ad0
#
_entry.id   e7afcbb51ce5b713e604fb2f223f9ad0
#
_cell.length_a   1.000
_cell.length_b   1.000
_cell.length_c   1.000
_cell.angle_alpha   90.00
_cell.angle_beta   90.00
_cell.angle_gamma   90.00
#
_symmetry.space_group_name_H-M   'P 1'
#
loop_
_entity.id
_entity.type
_entity.pdbx_description
1 polymer ?
#
loop_
_entity_poly.entity_id
_entity_poly.type
_entity_poly.pdbx_seq_one_letter_code
_entity_poly.pdbx_strand_id
1 'polypeptide(L)'
;MAVTNKPFDILIIGSGAAGLTLALRTADFARVAVLSKGDLNQGATFYAQGGIAAVLDAKDSVASHVEDTLTAGVGLCDRDIVEYMLGNSEETISWLVQQGVPFTTNSGAGKSQGRTSTDPSDLSSLHLTQEGGHSHRRIIHATDATGKAVFEALQARAQAHPNIHLIEASTAVDLVLQPTTKGAERICVGSYVFNQRTDSIELIKSRFVVLATGGASKAYLYTTNPDGASGDGIAMAWRAGCRIANMEFNQFHPTCLFHPHAKSFLITEALRGEGAKLELPDGSQFMAKFDAREELAPRDIVARAIDHEMKRLGCDCVYLNISHRSEQFLKTHFPTIYSRCLEFGIDITRQRIPVVPAAHYTCGGIVVNRRGETDITNLYAIGETSFP
;
A
#
# COMPACT_ATOMS: atom_id res chain seq x y z
N MET A 1 10.02 27.20 -11.48
CA MET A 1 10.97 26.82 -12.54
C MET A 1 10.18 26.72 -13.84
N ALA A 2 10.61 27.38 -14.92
CA ALA A 2 9.95 27.28 -16.21
C ALA A 2 10.02 25.82 -16.69
N VAL A 3 8.89 25.20 -16.97
CA VAL A 3 8.82 23.87 -17.58
C VAL A 3 9.62 23.93 -18.88
N THR A 4 10.71 23.21 -18.94
CA THR A 4 11.57 23.18 -20.14
C THR A 4 10.74 22.68 -21.31
N ASN A 5 10.81 23.36 -22.46
CA ASN A 5 10.10 23.08 -23.71
C ASN A 5 10.41 21.68 -24.31
N LYS A 6 11.23 20.88 -23.67
CA LYS A 6 11.61 19.54 -24.10
C LYS A 6 10.70 18.49 -23.42
N PRO A 7 10.00 17.65 -24.20
CA PRO A 7 9.10 16.63 -23.64
C PRO A 7 9.87 15.64 -22.75
N PHE A 8 9.18 15.07 -21.76
CA PHE A 8 9.70 13.96 -20.98
C PHE A 8 9.64 12.66 -21.79
N ASP A 9 10.50 11.71 -21.48
CA ASP A 9 10.36 10.36 -22.01
C ASP A 9 9.21 9.65 -21.30
N ILE A 10 9.13 9.79 -19.97
CA ILE A 10 8.13 9.16 -19.13
C ILE A 10 7.50 10.21 -18.21
N LEU A 11 6.16 10.26 -18.20
CA LEU A 11 5.36 10.97 -17.22
C LEU A 11 4.70 9.94 -16.29
N ILE A 12 5.06 9.95 -15.02
CA ILE A 12 4.46 9.10 -13.98
C ILE A 12 3.50 9.96 -13.16
N ILE A 13 2.24 9.57 -13.08
CA ILE A 13 1.22 10.24 -12.30
C ILE A 13 1.01 9.45 -11.01
N GLY A 14 1.56 9.99 -9.90
CA GLY A 14 1.57 9.38 -8.58
C GLY A 14 2.97 9.13 -8.03
N SER A 15 3.25 9.67 -6.84
CA SER A 15 4.55 9.64 -6.15
C SER A 15 4.65 8.57 -5.05
N GLY A 16 3.76 7.55 -5.07
CA GLY A 16 3.83 6.41 -4.15
C GLY A 16 4.95 5.43 -4.48
N ALA A 17 5.03 4.31 -3.75
CA ALA A 17 6.07 3.29 -3.93
C ALA A 17 6.20 2.83 -5.40
N ALA A 18 5.08 2.55 -6.08
CA ALA A 18 5.09 2.11 -7.46
C ALA A 18 5.69 3.16 -8.40
N GLY A 19 5.26 4.43 -8.28
CA GLY A 19 5.74 5.52 -9.12
C GLY A 19 7.22 5.84 -8.89
N LEU A 20 7.68 5.92 -7.64
CA LEU A 20 9.09 6.17 -7.32
C LEU A 20 9.99 5.00 -7.73
N THR A 21 9.53 3.76 -7.55
CA THR A 21 10.26 2.57 -8.02
C THR A 21 10.46 2.61 -9.53
N LEU A 22 9.41 2.88 -10.30
CA LEU A 22 9.50 2.97 -11.76
C LEU A 22 10.43 4.12 -12.17
N ALA A 23 10.31 5.29 -11.53
CA ALA A 23 11.18 6.42 -11.82
C ALA A 23 12.65 6.06 -11.66
N LEU A 24 13.02 5.44 -10.53
CA LEU A 24 14.40 5.02 -10.25
C LEU A 24 14.89 3.93 -11.21
N ARG A 25 14.04 2.98 -11.58
CA ARG A 25 14.41 1.89 -12.51
C ARG A 25 14.59 2.36 -13.96
N THR A 26 14.05 3.54 -14.31
CA THR A 26 14.10 4.05 -15.71
C THR A 26 15.00 5.29 -15.88
N ALA A 27 15.38 5.94 -14.79
CA ALA A 27 16.08 7.22 -14.85
C ALA A 27 17.49 7.17 -15.47
N ASP A 28 18.14 6.02 -15.50
CA ASP A 28 19.46 5.87 -16.11
C ASP A 28 19.42 6.06 -17.64
N PHE A 29 18.28 5.78 -18.27
CA PHE A 29 18.13 5.86 -19.74
C PHE A 29 16.97 6.75 -20.21
N ALA A 30 16.20 7.34 -19.28
CA ALA A 30 15.03 8.17 -19.59
C ALA A 30 14.98 9.42 -18.72
N ARG A 31 14.43 10.50 -19.28
CA ARG A 31 14.07 11.71 -18.55
C ARG A 31 12.66 11.56 -18.00
N VAL A 32 12.51 11.47 -16.67
CA VAL A 32 11.28 11.12 -15.98
C VAL A 32 10.70 12.32 -15.23
N ALA A 33 9.39 12.56 -15.40
CA ALA A 33 8.61 13.43 -14.52
C ALA A 33 7.73 12.57 -13.61
N VAL A 34 7.70 12.87 -12.32
CA VAL A 34 6.79 12.25 -11.34
C VAL A 34 5.89 13.35 -10.78
N LEU A 35 4.58 13.22 -11.00
CA LEU A 35 3.58 14.13 -10.46
C LEU A 35 3.09 13.69 -9.10
N SER A 36 2.99 14.62 -8.16
CA SER A 36 2.28 14.46 -6.90
C SER A 36 1.15 15.48 -6.79
N LYS A 37 -0.06 15.01 -6.48
CA LYS A 37 -1.26 15.83 -6.30
C LYS A 37 -1.11 16.83 -5.14
N GLY A 38 -0.44 16.43 -4.07
CA GLY A 38 -0.04 17.27 -2.94
C GLY A 38 1.47 17.20 -2.73
N ASP A 39 1.91 17.28 -1.47
CA ASP A 39 3.29 16.98 -1.12
C ASP A 39 3.60 15.50 -1.36
N LEU A 40 4.86 15.17 -1.59
CA LEU A 40 5.27 13.80 -1.95
C LEU A 40 4.85 12.75 -0.90
N ASN A 41 4.88 13.11 0.39
CA ASN A 41 4.58 12.23 1.53
C ASN A 41 3.09 12.09 1.86
N GLN A 42 2.19 12.62 1.04
CA GLN A 42 0.73 12.54 1.28
C GLN A 42 0.09 11.27 0.67
N GLY A 43 0.86 10.41 0.02
CA GLY A 43 0.36 9.16 -0.56
C GLY A 43 0.17 8.04 0.48
N ALA A 44 -0.67 7.03 0.13
CA ALA A 44 -0.96 5.89 1.02
C ALA A 44 0.29 5.11 1.46
N THR A 45 1.33 5.06 0.63
CA THR A 45 2.61 4.41 0.97
C THR A 45 3.22 4.97 2.26
N PHE A 46 3.24 6.29 2.43
CA PHE A 46 3.84 6.92 3.62
C PHE A 46 3.15 6.50 4.92
N TYR A 47 1.85 6.24 4.88
CA TYR A 47 1.04 5.86 6.05
C TYR A 47 0.92 4.35 6.26
N ALA A 48 1.45 3.53 5.35
CA ALA A 48 1.37 2.09 5.46
C ALA A 48 2.25 1.57 6.62
N GLN A 49 1.62 0.85 7.56
CA GLN A 49 2.25 0.35 8.79
C GLN A 49 2.72 -1.10 8.64
N GLY A 50 1.93 -1.92 7.92
CA GLY A 50 2.22 -3.33 7.68
C GLY A 50 3.49 -3.56 6.88
N GLY A 51 3.97 -4.81 6.88
CA GLY A 51 5.15 -5.19 6.14
C GLY A 51 4.88 -5.61 4.70
N ILE A 52 5.90 -6.15 4.07
CA ILE A 52 5.87 -6.66 2.70
C ILE A 52 6.06 -8.17 2.76
N ALA A 53 5.16 -8.94 2.15
CA ALA A 53 5.24 -10.38 2.11
C ALA A 53 6.22 -10.84 1.01
N ALA A 54 7.23 -11.64 1.38
CA ALA A 54 8.12 -12.33 0.45
C ALA A 54 8.68 -13.61 1.05
N VAL A 55 8.91 -14.60 0.22
CA VAL A 55 9.47 -15.91 0.64
C VAL A 55 10.98 -15.78 0.76
N LEU A 56 11.48 -15.71 1.99
CA LEU A 56 12.92 -15.63 2.30
C LEU A 56 13.41 -16.75 3.22
N ASP A 57 12.51 -17.42 3.96
CA ASP A 57 12.85 -18.55 4.84
C ASP A 57 12.83 -19.86 4.05
N ALA A 58 13.86 -20.71 4.22
CA ALA A 58 13.94 -22.02 3.58
C ALA A 58 12.81 -23.00 3.97
N LYS A 59 12.06 -22.71 5.03
CA LYS A 59 10.89 -23.49 5.47
C LYS A 59 9.61 -23.08 4.75
N ASP A 60 9.64 -22.01 3.98
CA ASP A 60 8.53 -21.47 3.20
C ASP A 60 8.75 -21.73 1.71
N SER A 61 7.73 -21.51 0.88
CA SER A 61 7.83 -21.64 -0.56
C SER A 61 6.90 -20.69 -1.30
N VAL A 62 7.27 -20.29 -2.52
CA VAL A 62 6.40 -19.48 -3.39
C VAL A 62 5.07 -20.19 -3.61
N ALA A 63 5.06 -21.53 -3.79
CA ALA A 63 3.82 -22.29 -3.94
C ALA A 63 2.90 -22.16 -2.72
N SER A 64 3.44 -22.24 -1.49
CA SER A 64 2.65 -22.01 -0.27
C SER A 64 2.09 -20.60 -0.21
N HIS A 65 2.88 -19.59 -0.60
CA HIS A 65 2.42 -18.20 -0.63
C HIS A 65 1.33 -17.98 -1.69
N VAL A 66 1.44 -18.63 -2.85
CA VAL A 66 0.39 -18.62 -3.90
C VAL A 66 -0.92 -19.18 -3.34
N GLU A 67 -0.91 -20.34 -2.69
CA GLU A 67 -2.13 -20.95 -2.14
C GLU A 67 -2.76 -20.09 -1.03
N ASP A 68 -1.96 -19.49 -0.14
CA ASP A 68 -2.46 -18.53 0.85
C ASP A 68 -3.16 -17.34 0.18
N THR A 69 -2.55 -16.80 -0.89
CA THR A 69 -3.08 -15.66 -1.63
C THR A 69 -4.40 -16.00 -2.35
N LEU A 70 -4.46 -17.15 -3.03
CA LEU A 70 -5.67 -17.61 -3.71
C LEU A 70 -6.79 -17.90 -2.73
N THR A 71 -6.46 -18.46 -1.56
CA THR A 71 -7.42 -18.71 -0.46
C THR A 71 -7.99 -17.40 0.06
N ALA A 72 -7.15 -16.38 0.30
CA ALA A 72 -7.59 -15.06 0.74
C ALA A 72 -8.40 -14.31 -0.33
N GLY A 73 -8.08 -14.52 -1.60
CA GLY A 73 -8.76 -13.88 -2.74
C GLY A 73 -10.11 -14.47 -3.11
N VAL A 74 -10.49 -15.64 -2.53
CA VAL A 74 -11.83 -16.27 -2.66
C VAL A 74 -12.30 -16.37 -4.11
N GLY A 75 -11.39 -16.75 -5.03
CA GLY A 75 -11.70 -16.94 -6.46
C GLY A 75 -11.61 -15.68 -7.33
N LEU A 76 -11.24 -14.51 -6.78
CA LEU A 76 -11.05 -13.28 -7.56
C LEU A 76 -9.65 -13.16 -8.18
N CYS A 77 -8.69 -13.95 -7.71
CA CYS A 77 -7.31 -13.87 -8.18
C CYS A 77 -7.11 -14.65 -9.49
N ASP A 78 -6.33 -14.09 -10.40
CA ASP A 78 -5.72 -14.81 -11.50
C ASP A 78 -4.45 -15.51 -10.98
N ARG A 79 -4.41 -16.87 -11.04
CA ARG A 79 -3.30 -17.68 -10.54
C ARG A 79 -1.97 -17.31 -11.21
N ASP A 80 -1.98 -17.16 -12.53
CA ASP A 80 -0.76 -16.89 -13.31
C ASP A 80 -0.14 -15.52 -12.91
N ILE A 81 -0.99 -14.54 -12.62
CA ILE A 81 -0.54 -13.22 -12.14
C ILE A 81 0.00 -13.33 -10.72
N VAL A 82 -0.67 -14.08 -9.84
CA VAL A 82 -0.20 -14.30 -8.45
C VAL A 82 1.17 -15.00 -8.47
N GLU A 83 1.33 -16.07 -9.25
CA GLU A 83 2.61 -16.78 -9.39
C GLU A 83 3.72 -15.88 -9.95
N TYR A 84 3.41 -15.06 -10.96
CA TYR A 84 4.35 -14.09 -11.51
C TYR A 84 4.80 -13.06 -10.48
N MET A 85 3.87 -12.46 -9.73
CA MET A 85 4.19 -11.44 -8.72
C MET A 85 5.01 -12.02 -7.56
N LEU A 86 4.58 -13.15 -7.02
CA LEU A 86 5.22 -13.75 -5.85
C LEU A 86 6.58 -14.37 -6.19
N GLY A 87 6.74 -14.89 -7.42
CA GLY A 87 8.02 -15.39 -7.91
C GLY A 87 9.12 -14.31 -8.04
N ASN A 88 8.71 -13.02 -8.17
CA ASN A 88 9.64 -11.89 -8.25
C ASN A 88 9.80 -11.15 -6.91
N SER A 89 9.22 -11.64 -5.82
CA SER A 89 9.18 -10.92 -4.54
C SER A 89 10.56 -10.79 -3.88
N GLU A 90 11.39 -11.84 -3.91
CA GLU A 90 12.74 -11.84 -3.35
C GLU A 90 13.65 -10.79 -4.04
N GLU A 91 13.65 -10.76 -5.38
CA GLU A 91 14.40 -9.74 -6.15
C GLU A 91 13.94 -8.31 -5.80
N THR A 92 12.63 -8.14 -5.62
CA THR A 92 12.06 -6.84 -5.24
C THR A 92 12.54 -6.39 -3.86
N ILE A 93 12.57 -7.28 -2.87
CA ILE A 93 13.09 -6.98 -1.53
C ILE A 93 14.59 -6.69 -1.59
N SER A 94 15.37 -7.50 -2.31
CA SER A 94 16.80 -7.26 -2.51
C SER A 94 17.06 -5.87 -3.09
N TRP A 95 16.28 -5.47 -4.10
CA TRP A 95 16.40 -4.14 -4.68
C TRP A 95 16.04 -3.02 -3.67
N LEU A 96 15.00 -3.17 -2.87
CA LEU A 96 14.64 -2.19 -1.83
C LEU A 96 15.74 -2.04 -0.78
N VAL A 97 16.38 -3.15 -0.36
CA VAL A 97 17.55 -3.11 0.53
C VAL A 97 18.70 -2.34 -0.12
N GLN A 98 18.99 -2.56 -1.41
CA GLN A 98 20.00 -1.82 -2.16
C GLN A 98 19.66 -0.33 -2.29
N GLN A 99 18.38 0.05 -2.31
CA GLN A 99 17.96 1.45 -2.26
C GLN A 99 18.17 2.09 -0.88
N GLY A 100 18.48 1.30 0.14
CA GLY A 100 18.75 1.77 1.50
C GLY A 100 17.52 1.73 2.43
N VAL A 101 16.50 0.94 2.11
CA VAL A 101 15.36 0.76 3.01
C VAL A 101 15.82 0.05 4.30
N PRO A 102 15.64 0.65 5.49
CA PRO A 102 16.15 0.12 6.75
C PRO A 102 15.16 -0.90 7.36
N PHE A 103 15.06 -2.08 6.73
CA PHE A 103 14.24 -3.15 7.30
C PHE A 103 14.78 -3.66 8.64
N THR A 104 13.88 -4.11 9.51
CA THR A 104 14.23 -4.68 10.82
C THR A 104 14.99 -6.00 10.63
N THR A 105 16.09 -6.15 11.35
CA THR A 105 16.93 -7.35 11.34
C THR A 105 16.78 -8.15 12.63
N ASN A 106 17.17 -9.43 12.61
CA ASN A 106 17.15 -10.32 13.78
C ASN A 106 18.02 -9.82 14.94
N SER A 107 19.08 -9.05 14.67
CA SER A 107 19.94 -8.43 15.67
C SER A 107 19.25 -7.26 16.40
N GLY A 108 18.29 -6.58 15.77
CA GLY A 108 17.49 -5.49 16.36
C GLY A 108 16.28 -5.97 17.14
N ALA A 109 15.82 -7.22 16.92
CA ALA A 109 14.62 -7.78 17.55
C ALA A 109 14.87 -8.52 18.87
N GLY A 110 16.07 -8.39 19.49
CA GLY A 110 16.42 -8.99 20.79
C GLY A 110 16.51 -10.51 20.75
N LYS A 111 17.73 -11.00 20.53
CA LYS A 111 18.25 -12.36 20.74
C LYS A 111 17.49 -13.54 20.12
N SER A 112 17.91 -13.92 18.93
CA SER A 112 18.14 -15.34 18.63
C SER A 112 19.59 -15.50 18.14
N GLN A 113 20.26 -16.52 18.66
CA GLN A 113 21.63 -16.89 18.26
C GLN A 113 21.59 -17.46 16.84
N GLY A 114 21.89 -16.63 15.84
CA GLY A 114 22.00 -17.05 14.46
C GLY A 114 22.72 -15.97 13.66
N ARG A 115 23.85 -16.28 13.09
CA ARG A 115 24.76 -15.56 12.20
C ARG A 115 24.36 -14.09 11.95
N THR A 116 25.04 -13.18 12.62
CA THR A 116 25.04 -11.76 12.26
C THR A 116 25.90 -11.59 11.01
N SER A 117 25.29 -11.66 9.84
CA SER A 117 25.93 -11.15 8.63
C SER A 117 26.01 -9.63 8.76
N THR A 118 27.20 -9.08 8.56
CA THR A 118 27.40 -7.63 8.45
C THR A 118 27.17 -7.13 7.02
N ASP A 119 26.79 -8.02 6.12
CA ASP A 119 26.48 -7.71 4.71
C ASP A 119 25.03 -7.19 4.63
N PRO A 120 24.84 -5.93 4.23
CA PRO A 120 23.50 -5.35 4.02
C PRO A 120 22.66 -6.08 2.96
N SER A 121 23.30 -6.84 2.07
CA SER A 121 22.61 -7.60 1.02
C SER A 121 22.13 -8.99 1.47
N ASP A 122 22.48 -9.42 2.69
CA ASP A 122 22.06 -10.71 3.24
C ASP A 122 20.63 -10.65 3.75
N LEU A 123 19.69 -11.05 2.89
CA LEU A 123 18.25 -11.09 3.19
C LEU A 123 17.93 -12.08 4.34
N SER A 124 18.78 -13.06 4.63
CA SER A 124 18.57 -14.02 5.73
C SER A 124 18.66 -13.36 7.12
N SER A 125 19.22 -12.17 7.20
CA SER A 125 19.30 -11.37 8.43
C SER A 125 18.01 -10.65 8.78
N LEU A 126 17.04 -10.55 7.85
CA LEU A 126 15.79 -9.83 8.04
C LEU A 126 14.89 -10.54 9.05
N HIS A 127 14.24 -9.75 9.90
CA HIS A 127 13.24 -10.26 10.85
C HIS A 127 11.91 -10.44 10.11
N LEU A 128 11.31 -11.63 10.25
CA LEU A 128 10.04 -11.98 9.61
C LEU A 128 8.94 -12.12 10.66
N THR A 129 7.80 -11.46 10.42
CA THR A 129 6.58 -11.62 11.21
C THR A 129 5.52 -12.40 10.45
N GLN A 130 4.43 -12.75 11.12
CA GLN A 130 3.26 -13.39 10.54
C GLN A 130 2.06 -12.46 10.67
N GLU A 131 1.28 -12.36 9.60
CA GLU A 131 0.00 -11.66 9.59
C GLU A 131 -1.14 -12.63 9.21
N GLY A 132 -2.38 -12.20 9.36
CA GLY A 132 -3.56 -13.00 9.05
C GLY A 132 -3.59 -13.47 7.59
N GLY A 133 -4.07 -14.69 7.37
CA GLY A 133 -4.11 -15.32 6.03
C GLY A 133 -2.79 -15.92 5.57
N HIS A 134 -1.68 -15.72 6.27
CA HIS A 134 -0.39 -16.33 5.94
C HIS A 134 -0.11 -17.57 6.77
N SER A 135 0.26 -18.68 6.12
CA SER A 135 0.65 -19.95 6.77
C SER A 135 2.05 -19.91 7.37
N HIS A 136 2.92 -18.99 6.92
CA HIS A 136 4.31 -18.85 7.37
C HIS A 136 4.66 -17.42 7.76
N ARG A 137 5.75 -17.27 8.52
CA ARG A 137 6.36 -15.97 8.81
C ARG A 137 7.11 -15.50 7.56
N ARG A 138 6.55 -14.55 6.82
CA ARG A 138 7.12 -14.03 5.57
C ARG A 138 6.97 -12.53 5.41
N ILE A 139 6.56 -11.85 6.47
CA ILE A 139 6.31 -10.40 6.44
C ILE A 139 7.57 -9.67 6.89
N ILE A 140 8.21 -8.97 5.95
CA ILE A 140 9.36 -8.11 6.16
C ILE A 140 8.86 -6.74 6.58
N HIS A 141 9.46 -6.11 7.58
CA HIS A 141 8.96 -4.86 8.12
C HIS A 141 10.08 -3.92 8.57
N ALA A 142 9.76 -2.64 8.74
CA ALA A 142 10.60 -1.65 9.39
C ALA A 142 9.82 -1.10 10.61
N THR A 143 10.03 -1.72 11.78
CA THR A 143 9.23 -1.52 12.99
C THR A 143 7.72 -1.63 12.68
N ASP A 144 6.91 -0.61 12.98
CA ASP A 144 5.49 -0.48 12.66
C ASP A 144 5.20 0.66 11.67
N ALA A 145 6.19 0.99 10.81
CA ALA A 145 6.11 2.10 9.84
C ALA A 145 6.83 1.76 8.52
N THR A 146 6.62 0.55 8.00
CA THR A 146 7.35 0.03 6.83
C THR A 146 7.17 0.90 5.60
N GLY A 147 5.96 1.36 5.33
CA GLY A 147 5.68 2.21 4.18
C GLY A 147 6.42 3.55 4.24
N LYS A 148 6.53 4.15 5.43
CA LYS A 148 7.32 5.37 5.64
C LYS A 148 8.79 5.13 5.32
N ALA A 149 9.37 4.05 5.83
CA ALA A 149 10.77 3.69 5.60
C ALA A 149 11.07 3.46 4.11
N VAL A 150 10.20 2.74 3.41
CA VAL A 150 10.28 2.54 1.94
C VAL A 150 10.18 3.87 1.22
N PHE A 151 9.19 4.68 1.55
CA PHE A 151 8.96 5.96 0.90
C PHE A 151 10.15 6.91 1.05
N GLU A 152 10.65 7.10 2.27
CA GLU A 152 11.77 8.02 2.56
C GLU A 152 13.05 7.59 1.82
N ALA A 153 13.36 6.29 1.76
CA ALA A 153 14.50 5.78 1.02
C ALA A 153 14.38 6.04 -0.49
N LEU A 154 13.23 5.70 -1.09
CA LEU A 154 12.99 5.90 -2.53
C LEU A 154 12.94 7.39 -2.89
N GLN A 155 12.31 8.22 -2.06
CA GLN A 155 12.25 9.67 -2.26
C GLN A 155 13.64 10.29 -2.26
N ALA A 156 14.48 9.95 -1.27
CA ALA A 156 15.83 10.48 -1.19
C ALA A 156 16.67 10.15 -2.44
N ARG A 157 16.55 8.92 -2.94
CA ARG A 157 17.21 8.48 -4.19
C ARG A 157 16.66 9.23 -5.41
N ALA A 158 15.34 9.38 -5.51
CA ALA A 158 14.70 10.08 -6.62
C ALA A 158 15.07 11.57 -6.64
N GLN A 159 15.12 12.23 -5.47
CA GLN A 159 15.55 13.63 -5.34
C GLN A 159 17.02 13.85 -5.74
N ALA A 160 17.89 12.87 -5.52
CA ALA A 160 19.31 12.94 -5.86
C ALA A 160 19.57 12.62 -7.35
N HIS A 161 18.62 12.07 -8.10
CA HIS A 161 18.84 11.60 -9.46
C HIS A 161 18.62 12.72 -10.50
N PRO A 162 19.61 13.06 -11.35
CA PRO A 162 19.53 14.21 -12.26
C PRO A 162 18.43 14.12 -13.33
N ASN A 163 18.02 12.91 -13.71
CA ASN A 163 16.99 12.67 -14.74
C ASN A 163 15.57 12.54 -14.17
N ILE A 164 15.39 12.62 -12.84
CA ILE A 164 14.06 12.57 -12.22
C ILE A 164 13.63 13.98 -11.82
N HIS A 165 12.45 14.38 -12.28
CA HIS A 165 11.83 15.66 -11.95
C HIS A 165 10.58 15.40 -11.11
N LEU A 166 10.65 15.69 -9.81
CA LEU A 166 9.52 15.58 -8.89
C LEU A 166 8.71 16.89 -8.94
N ILE A 167 7.43 16.79 -9.25
CA ILE A 167 6.52 17.93 -9.47
C ILE A 167 5.36 17.79 -8.47
N GLU A 168 5.44 18.55 -7.38
CA GLU A 168 4.46 18.58 -6.30
C GLU A 168 3.32 19.58 -6.57
N ALA A 169 2.25 19.51 -5.77
CA ALA A 169 1.08 20.36 -5.82
C ALA A 169 0.51 20.45 -7.26
N SER A 170 0.48 19.30 -7.96
CA SER A 170 0.17 19.22 -9.38
C SER A 170 -0.79 18.06 -9.64
N THR A 171 -2.05 18.39 -9.91
CA THR A 171 -3.12 17.43 -10.15
C THR A 171 -3.26 17.14 -11.63
N ALA A 172 -3.05 15.88 -12.04
CA ALA A 172 -3.43 15.46 -13.38
C ALA A 172 -4.95 15.53 -13.53
N VAL A 173 -5.42 16.30 -14.52
CA VAL A 173 -6.84 16.55 -14.76
C VAL A 173 -7.40 15.56 -15.76
N ASP A 174 -6.68 15.38 -16.88
CA ASP A 174 -7.06 14.42 -17.91
C ASP A 174 -5.87 14.03 -18.79
N LEU A 175 -6.01 12.91 -19.51
CA LEU A 175 -5.02 12.41 -20.45
C LEU A 175 -5.15 13.10 -21.81
N VAL A 176 -4.02 13.29 -22.49
CA VAL A 176 -4.00 13.84 -23.84
C VAL A 176 -3.82 12.70 -24.84
N LEU A 177 -4.87 12.50 -25.63
CA LEU A 177 -4.92 11.45 -26.65
C LEU A 177 -4.82 12.04 -28.06
N GLN A 178 -4.08 11.38 -28.91
CA GLN A 178 -4.03 11.70 -30.34
C GLN A 178 -4.46 10.49 -31.18
N PRO A 179 -5.18 10.70 -32.29
CA PRO A 179 -5.45 9.62 -33.22
C PRO A 179 -4.17 9.14 -33.88
N THR A 180 -4.06 7.84 -34.13
CA THR A 180 -2.98 7.30 -34.95
C THR A 180 -3.27 7.54 -36.43
N THR A 181 -2.22 7.54 -37.25
CA THR A 181 -2.35 7.61 -38.71
C THR A 181 -3.06 6.40 -39.33
N LYS A 182 -3.27 5.32 -38.54
CA LYS A 182 -3.90 4.08 -38.97
C LYS A 182 -5.38 3.92 -38.59
N GLY A 183 -6.05 4.97 -38.12
CA GLY A 183 -7.49 4.96 -37.89
C GLY A 183 -7.90 4.95 -36.41
N ALA A 184 -8.66 3.98 -35.93
CA ALA A 184 -9.34 4.01 -34.63
C ALA A 184 -8.42 3.95 -33.35
N GLU A 185 -7.14 3.65 -33.49
CA GLU A 185 -6.21 3.60 -32.36
C GLU A 185 -5.88 5.00 -31.86
N ARG A 186 -5.83 5.16 -30.54
CA ARG A 186 -5.41 6.39 -29.86
C ARG A 186 -4.10 6.18 -29.13
N ILE A 187 -3.24 7.22 -29.16
CA ILE A 187 -1.95 7.23 -28.45
C ILE A 187 -2.02 8.27 -27.35
N CYS A 188 -1.63 7.91 -26.14
CA CYS A 188 -1.46 8.85 -25.05
C CYS A 188 -0.11 9.58 -25.24
N VAL A 189 -0.13 10.92 -25.20
CA VAL A 189 1.04 11.79 -25.47
C VAL A 189 1.32 12.76 -24.33
N GLY A 190 0.65 12.62 -23.19
CA GLY A 190 0.82 13.47 -22.02
C GLY A 190 -0.43 13.60 -21.17
N SER A 191 -0.44 14.60 -20.32
CA SER A 191 -1.59 14.92 -19.45
C SER A 191 -1.76 16.44 -19.31
N TYR A 192 -3.01 16.88 -19.18
CA TYR A 192 -3.32 18.20 -18.64
C TYR A 192 -3.17 18.15 -17.12
N VAL A 193 -2.45 19.12 -16.57
CA VAL A 193 -2.07 19.16 -15.17
C VAL A 193 -2.46 20.53 -14.60
N PHE A 194 -3.24 20.53 -13.54
CA PHE A 194 -3.52 21.72 -12.75
C PHE A 194 -2.40 21.95 -11.75
N ASN A 195 -1.66 23.01 -11.94
CA ASN A 195 -0.62 23.46 -11.03
C ASN A 195 -1.24 24.33 -9.94
N GLN A 196 -1.34 23.80 -8.72
CA GLN A 196 -1.99 24.49 -7.59
C GLN A 196 -1.20 25.72 -7.10
N ARG A 197 0.11 25.80 -7.39
CA ARG A 197 0.94 26.95 -6.96
C ARG A 197 0.77 28.16 -7.88
N THR A 198 0.49 27.93 -9.15
CA THR A 198 0.35 28.98 -10.16
C THR A 198 -1.10 29.21 -10.58
N ASP A 199 -2.04 28.40 -10.05
CA ASP A 199 -3.47 28.41 -10.37
C ASP A 199 -3.72 28.34 -11.89
N SER A 200 -2.98 27.45 -12.57
CA SER A 200 -3.04 27.33 -14.04
C SER A 200 -3.03 25.88 -14.50
N ILE A 201 -3.59 25.66 -15.69
CA ILE A 201 -3.53 24.35 -16.36
C ILE A 201 -2.37 24.35 -17.34
N GLU A 202 -1.52 23.35 -17.20
CA GLU A 202 -0.33 23.12 -18.03
C GLU A 202 -0.48 21.82 -18.83
N LEU A 203 0.11 21.75 -20.00
CA LEU A 203 0.24 20.52 -20.76
C LEU A 203 1.65 19.93 -20.54
N ILE A 204 1.71 18.77 -19.90
CA ILE A 204 2.97 18.01 -19.81
C ILE A 204 2.97 16.93 -20.88
N LYS A 205 3.85 17.10 -21.87
CA LYS A 205 4.04 16.12 -22.96
C LYS A 205 5.08 15.07 -22.60
N SER A 206 4.79 13.82 -22.98
CA SER A 206 5.69 12.68 -22.79
C SER A 206 5.49 11.62 -23.85
N ARG A 207 6.50 10.75 -24.06
CA ARG A 207 6.39 9.59 -24.94
C ARG A 207 5.53 8.50 -24.32
N PHE A 208 5.65 8.30 -23.00
CA PHE A 208 4.89 7.32 -22.24
C PHE A 208 4.26 7.99 -21.02
N VAL A 209 3.04 7.61 -20.70
CA VAL A 209 2.34 8.02 -19.48
C VAL A 209 2.07 6.79 -18.63
N VAL A 210 2.37 6.86 -17.33
CA VAL A 210 2.16 5.79 -16.38
C VAL A 210 1.29 6.26 -15.23
N LEU A 211 0.14 5.62 -15.04
CA LEU A 211 -0.74 5.85 -13.91
C LEU A 211 -0.27 5.00 -12.73
N ALA A 212 0.15 5.66 -11.65
CA ALA A 212 0.57 5.07 -10.38
C ALA A 212 -0.18 5.74 -9.22
N THR A 213 -1.46 6.01 -9.43
CA THR A 213 -2.28 6.94 -8.64
C THR A 213 -2.88 6.34 -7.38
N GLY A 214 -2.64 5.05 -7.11
CA GLY A 214 -3.25 4.35 -5.98
C GLY A 214 -4.73 4.08 -6.20
N GLY A 215 -5.45 3.81 -5.11
CA GLY A 215 -6.84 3.40 -5.14
C GLY A 215 -7.86 4.53 -4.98
N ALA A 216 -9.10 4.13 -4.65
CA ALA A 216 -10.29 4.99 -4.56
C ALA A 216 -10.99 4.89 -3.20
N SER A 217 -10.32 4.39 -2.16
CA SER A 217 -10.96 4.08 -0.88
C SER A 217 -11.50 5.31 -0.13
N LYS A 218 -11.13 6.54 -0.54
CA LYS A 218 -11.69 7.78 0.01
C LYS A 218 -13.17 7.99 -0.37
N ALA A 219 -13.72 7.19 -1.27
CA ALA A 219 -15.16 7.15 -1.53
C ALA A 219 -15.99 6.68 -0.31
N TYR A 220 -15.36 6.01 0.66
CA TYR A 220 -16.01 5.50 1.87
C TYR A 220 -15.86 6.45 3.04
N LEU A 221 -16.84 6.45 3.94
CA LEU A 221 -16.85 7.28 5.16
C LEU A 221 -15.67 6.94 6.08
N TYR A 222 -15.47 5.64 6.33
CA TYR A 222 -14.32 5.13 7.08
C TYR A 222 -13.31 4.53 6.09
N THR A 223 -12.12 5.09 6.08
CA THR A 223 -11.01 4.63 5.27
C THR A 223 -9.68 4.82 5.99
N THR A 224 -8.74 3.94 5.74
CA THR A 224 -7.35 4.08 6.21
C THR A 224 -6.48 4.87 5.22
N ASN A 225 -7.05 5.23 4.07
CA ASN A 225 -6.33 5.94 3.01
C ASN A 225 -6.35 7.46 3.25
N PRO A 226 -5.30 8.18 2.80
CA PRO A 226 -5.26 9.64 2.85
C PRO A 226 -6.30 10.27 1.92
N ASP A 227 -6.56 11.56 2.13
CA ASP A 227 -7.58 12.32 1.39
C ASP A 227 -7.35 12.33 -0.14
N GLY A 228 -6.10 12.12 -0.58
CA GLY A 228 -5.73 12.05 -1.99
C GLY A 228 -6.15 10.77 -2.72
N ALA A 229 -6.56 9.70 -2.01
CA ALA A 229 -6.93 8.40 -2.60
C ALA A 229 -8.35 8.39 -3.18
N SER A 230 -8.60 9.23 -4.16
CA SER A 230 -9.92 9.55 -4.74
C SER A 230 -10.20 8.88 -6.10
N GLY A 231 -9.31 7.98 -6.58
CA GLY A 231 -9.52 7.23 -7.83
C GLY A 231 -9.30 8.03 -9.11
N ASP A 232 -8.58 9.15 -9.05
CA ASP A 232 -8.40 10.06 -10.18
C ASP A 232 -7.82 9.37 -11.42
N GLY A 233 -6.80 8.52 -11.26
CA GLY A 233 -6.19 7.81 -12.39
C GLY A 233 -7.13 6.80 -13.02
N ILE A 234 -7.93 6.09 -12.22
CA ILE A 234 -8.96 5.17 -12.72
C ILE A 234 -10.01 5.93 -13.53
N ALA A 235 -10.46 7.08 -13.02
CA ALA A 235 -11.43 7.93 -13.71
C ALA A 235 -10.87 8.50 -15.03
N MET A 236 -9.62 8.96 -15.05
CA MET A 236 -8.96 9.44 -16.28
C MET A 236 -8.81 8.31 -17.31
N ALA A 237 -8.41 7.13 -16.90
CA ALA A 237 -8.30 5.97 -17.78
C ALA A 237 -9.64 5.56 -18.36
N TRP A 238 -10.71 5.57 -17.55
CA TRP A 238 -12.07 5.29 -18.02
C TRP A 238 -12.53 6.32 -19.07
N ARG A 239 -12.34 7.62 -18.81
CA ARG A 239 -12.66 8.67 -19.79
C ARG A 239 -11.85 8.54 -21.08
N ALA A 240 -10.61 8.06 -20.97
CA ALA A 240 -9.75 7.75 -22.10
C ALA A 240 -10.24 6.56 -22.92
N GLY A 241 -11.10 5.70 -22.36
CA GLY A 241 -11.65 4.51 -22.98
C GLY A 241 -10.94 3.21 -22.62
N CYS A 242 -10.14 3.19 -21.55
CA CYS A 242 -9.61 1.94 -21.00
C CYS A 242 -10.69 1.12 -20.31
N ARG A 243 -10.55 -0.19 -20.35
CA ARG A 243 -11.38 -1.09 -19.53
C ARG A 243 -11.02 -0.92 -18.06
N ILE A 244 -12.06 -0.88 -17.24
CA ILE A 244 -11.97 -0.88 -15.79
C ILE A 244 -12.70 -2.13 -15.28
N ALA A 245 -12.13 -2.82 -14.30
CA ALA A 245 -12.73 -4.05 -13.77
C ALA A 245 -12.72 -4.08 -12.25
N ASN A 246 -13.64 -4.85 -11.68
CA ASN A 246 -13.72 -5.24 -10.27
C ASN A 246 -13.79 -4.07 -9.27
N MET A 247 -14.30 -2.91 -9.66
CA MET A 247 -14.40 -1.72 -8.79
C MET A 247 -15.34 -1.88 -7.60
N GLU A 248 -16.25 -2.86 -7.63
CA GLU A 248 -17.13 -3.25 -6.53
C GLU A 248 -16.37 -3.93 -5.38
N PHE A 249 -15.17 -4.46 -5.64
CA PHE A 249 -14.37 -5.12 -4.62
C PHE A 249 -13.39 -4.15 -3.98
N ASN A 250 -13.63 -3.85 -2.72
CA ASN A 250 -12.73 -3.07 -1.88
C ASN A 250 -12.42 -3.87 -0.63
N GLN A 251 -11.13 -4.03 -0.30
CA GLN A 251 -10.73 -4.69 0.94
C GLN A 251 -10.94 -3.73 2.11
N PHE A 252 -11.65 -4.20 3.13
CA PHE A 252 -11.80 -3.47 4.40
C PHE A 252 -10.78 -3.98 5.39
N HIS A 253 -9.97 -3.06 5.93
CA HIS A 253 -9.12 -3.39 7.07
C HIS A 253 -9.96 -3.45 8.34
N PRO A 254 -9.85 -4.52 9.15
CA PRO A 254 -10.73 -4.71 10.30
C PRO A 254 -10.59 -3.64 11.39
N THR A 255 -9.39 -3.07 11.56
CA THR A 255 -9.03 -2.29 12.73
C THR A 255 -8.51 -0.90 12.37
N CYS A 256 -9.40 0.03 12.02
CA CYS A 256 -9.16 1.46 11.98
C CYS A 256 -9.52 2.06 13.34
N LEU A 257 -8.71 2.98 13.88
CA LEU A 257 -8.99 3.64 15.15
C LEU A 257 -10.30 4.42 15.07
N PHE A 258 -11.24 4.07 15.92
CA PHE A 258 -12.50 4.80 16.06
C PHE A 258 -12.34 5.95 17.06
N HIS A 259 -12.08 7.16 16.55
CA HIS A 259 -11.92 8.35 17.35
C HIS A 259 -12.24 9.60 16.51
N PRO A 260 -12.98 10.61 17.03
CA PRO A 260 -13.43 11.78 16.25
C PRO A 260 -12.30 12.57 15.58
N HIS A 261 -11.12 12.56 16.16
CA HIS A 261 -9.96 13.32 15.69
C HIS A 261 -8.85 12.48 15.06
N ALA A 262 -8.99 11.15 15.04
CA ALA A 262 -7.96 10.26 14.53
C ALA A 262 -7.93 10.14 12.99
N LYS A 263 -8.97 10.65 12.30
CA LYS A 263 -9.17 10.48 10.85
C LYS A 263 -9.02 9.00 10.44
N SER A 264 -8.05 8.71 9.61
CA SER A 264 -7.82 7.41 8.96
C SER A 264 -6.72 6.58 9.65
N PHE A 265 -6.50 6.72 10.97
CA PHE A 265 -5.38 6.05 11.62
C PHE A 265 -5.58 4.53 11.71
N LEU A 266 -4.71 3.79 11.00
CA LEU A 266 -4.69 2.34 10.99
C LEU A 266 -4.11 1.80 12.30
N ILE A 267 -4.77 0.80 12.90
CA ILE A 267 -4.18 -0.07 13.92
C ILE A 267 -3.71 -1.33 13.22
N THR A 268 -2.40 -1.48 13.09
CA THR A 268 -1.76 -2.52 12.28
C THR A 268 -2.24 -3.94 12.61
N GLU A 269 -2.30 -4.79 11.60
CA GLU A 269 -2.61 -6.22 11.73
C GLU A 269 -1.62 -6.96 12.62
N ALA A 270 -0.38 -6.49 12.67
CA ALA A 270 0.68 -7.08 13.49
C ALA A 270 0.29 -7.16 15.00
N LEU A 271 -0.58 -6.27 15.52
CA LEU A 271 -1.08 -6.42 16.88
C LEU A 271 -1.88 -7.74 17.04
N ARG A 272 -2.71 -8.09 16.04
CA ARG A 272 -3.45 -9.37 16.05
C ARG A 272 -2.48 -10.54 15.90
N GLY A 273 -1.45 -10.41 15.09
CA GLY A 273 -0.35 -11.38 14.97
C GLY A 273 0.39 -11.61 16.29
N GLU A 274 0.50 -10.58 17.14
CA GLU A 274 1.09 -10.67 18.48
C GLU A 274 0.07 -11.03 19.57
N GLY A 275 -1.14 -11.44 19.20
CA GLY A 275 -2.15 -12.02 20.07
C GLY A 275 -3.20 -11.05 20.60
N ALA A 276 -3.33 -9.84 20.03
CA ALA A 276 -4.43 -8.95 20.40
C ALA A 276 -5.79 -9.60 20.09
N LYS A 277 -6.76 -9.43 21.02
CA LYS A 277 -8.09 -9.99 20.93
C LYS A 277 -9.13 -8.94 20.64
N LEU A 278 -10.12 -9.28 19.79
CA LEU A 278 -11.30 -8.47 19.52
C LEU A 278 -12.38 -8.73 20.55
N GLU A 279 -12.85 -7.66 21.19
CA GLU A 279 -13.80 -7.70 22.28
C GLU A 279 -15.01 -6.80 22.00
N LEU A 280 -16.18 -7.25 22.42
CA LEU A 280 -17.41 -6.47 22.45
C LEU A 280 -17.36 -5.41 23.57
N PRO A 281 -18.30 -4.46 23.62
CA PRO A 281 -18.35 -3.46 24.69
C PRO A 281 -18.34 -4.05 26.11
N ASP A 282 -18.95 -5.22 26.31
CA ASP A 282 -18.99 -5.96 27.57
C ASP A 282 -17.71 -6.72 27.93
N GLY A 283 -16.71 -6.72 27.04
CA GLY A 283 -15.42 -7.41 27.21
C GLY A 283 -15.42 -8.86 26.68
N SER A 284 -16.52 -9.38 26.17
CA SER A 284 -16.56 -10.72 25.61
C SER A 284 -15.88 -10.81 24.24
N GLN A 285 -15.12 -11.89 24.02
CA GLN A 285 -14.51 -12.21 22.73
C GLN A 285 -15.54 -12.87 21.81
N PHE A 286 -15.47 -12.62 20.50
CA PHE A 286 -16.50 -13.09 19.57
C PHE A 286 -15.95 -13.82 18.34
N MET A 287 -14.69 -13.66 17.97
CA MET A 287 -14.13 -14.17 16.70
C MET A 287 -14.24 -15.69 16.54
N ALA A 288 -14.11 -16.47 17.63
CA ALA A 288 -14.26 -17.94 17.60
C ALA A 288 -15.63 -18.43 17.08
N LYS A 289 -16.67 -17.57 17.09
CA LYS A 289 -18.00 -17.89 16.54
C LYS A 289 -18.03 -17.82 15.00
N PHE A 290 -17.08 -17.11 14.39
CA PHE A 290 -17.05 -16.82 12.96
C PHE A 290 -15.99 -17.64 12.23
N ASP A 291 -14.80 -17.84 12.82
CA ASP A 291 -13.72 -18.60 12.20
C ASP A 291 -12.81 -19.24 13.27
N ALA A 292 -12.37 -20.48 13.03
CA ALA A 292 -11.48 -21.21 13.95
C ALA A 292 -10.10 -20.60 14.11
N ARG A 293 -9.66 -19.76 13.16
CA ARG A 293 -8.39 -18.99 13.21
C ARG A 293 -8.53 -17.71 14.04
N GLU A 294 -9.75 -17.40 14.48
CA GLU A 294 -10.09 -16.20 15.26
C GLU A 294 -9.57 -14.91 14.61
N GLU A 295 -8.78 -14.09 15.32
CA GLU A 295 -8.24 -12.81 14.85
C GLU A 295 -7.20 -12.96 13.73
N LEU A 296 -6.70 -14.17 13.48
CA LEU A 296 -5.78 -14.49 12.38
C LEU A 296 -6.50 -14.97 11.11
N ALA A 297 -7.82 -14.98 11.10
CA ALA A 297 -8.61 -15.19 9.89
C ALA A 297 -8.31 -14.07 8.85
N PRO A 298 -8.52 -14.30 7.53
CA PRO A 298 -8.42 -13.27 6.51
C PRO A 298 -9.22 -12.01 6.85
N ARG A 299 -8.75 -10.86 6.36
CA ARG A 299 -9.30 -9.54 6.70
C ARG A 299 -10.80 -9.42 6.44
N ASP A 300 -11.29 -10.01 5.34
CA ASP A 300 -12.71 -9.99 4.97
C ASP A 300 -13.59 -10.70 6.00
N ILE A 301 -13.14 -11.83 6.54
CA ILE A 301 -13.84 -12.58 7.58
C ILE A 301 -13.89 -11.75 8.87
N VAL A 302 -12.75 -11.21 9.30
CA VAL A 302 -12.68 -10.41 10.54
C VAL A 302 -13.50 -9.11 10.39
N ALA A 303 -13.40 -8.42 9.26
CA ALA A 303 -14.16 -7.18 9.04
C ALA A 303 -15.70 -7.44 9.03
N ARG A 304 -16.14 -8.52 8.38
CA ARG A 304 -17.58 -8.92 8.39
C ARG A 304 -18.04 -9.35 9.76
N ALA A 305 -17.22 -10.04 10.55
CA ALA A 305 -17.56 -10.43 11.92
C ALA A 305 -17.76 -9.19 12.79
N ILE A 306 -16.87 -8.19 12.68
CA ILE A 306 -17.00 -6.91 13.41
C ILE A 306 -18.28 -6.18 12.99
N ASP A 307 -18.51 -6.02 11.68
CA ASP A 307 -19.71 -5.35 11.14
C ASP A 307 -21.00 -6.03 11.61
N HIS A 308 -21.00 -7.38 11.59
CA HIS A 308 -22.14 -8.17 12.11
C HIS A 308 -22.41 -7.88 13.58
N GLU A 309 -21.39 -7.94 14.43
CA GLU A 309 -21.57 -7.73 15.87
C GLU A 309 -21.92 -6.27 16.19
N MET A 310 -21.34 -5.29 15.50
CA MET A 310 -21.71 -3.88 15.65
C MET A 310 -23.20 -3.66 15.33
N LYS A 311 -23.68 -4.19 14.21
CA LYS A 311 -25.10 -4.11 13.80
C LYS A 311 -26.02 -4.83 14.77
N ARG A 312 -25.64 -6.03 15.23
CA ARG A 312 -26.42 -6.84 16.19
C ARG A 312 -26.59 -6.13 17.52
N LEU A 313 -25.56 -5.43 18.01
CA LEU A 313 -25.56 -4.74 19.30
C LEU A 313 -26.00 -3.27 19.22
N GLY A 314 -26.03 -2.69 18.01
CA GLY A 314 -26.26 -1.25 17.82
C GLY A 314 -25.15 -0.38 18.41
N CYS A 315 -23.89 -0.85 18.38
CA CYS A 315 -22.74 -0.12 18.88
C CYS A 315 -21.91 0.48 17.74
N ASP A 316 -21.21 1.59 18.02
CA ASP A 316 -20.43 2.33 17.02
C ASP A 316 -19.05 1.74 16.75
N CYS A 317 -18.54 0.90 17.66
CA CYS A 317 -17.22 0.26 17.54
C CYS A 317 -17.14 -1.03 18.35
N VAL A 318 -16.10 -1.83 18.05
CA VAL A 318 -15.61 -2.90 18.92
C VAL A 318 -14.23 -2.51 19.47
N TYR A 319 -13.63 -3.37 20.28
CA TYR A 319 -12.37 -3.05 20.95
C TYR A 319 -11.29 -4.09 20.60
N LEU A 320 -10.08 -3.61 20.33
CA LEU A 320 -8.89 -4.45 20.20
C LEU A 320 -8.07 -4.36 21.50
N ASN A 321 -7.82 -5.51 22.13
CA ASN A 321 -7.12 -5.61 23.42
C ASN A 321 -5.79 -6.31 23.27
N ILE A 322 -4.69 -5.62 23.59
CA ILE A 322 -3.30 -6.12 23.60
C ILE A 322 -2.65 -5.96 24.98
N SER A 323 -3.38 -5.52 26.00
CA SER A 323 -2.85 -5.17 27.32
C SER A 323 -2.25 -6.35 28.11
N HIS A 324 -2.37 -7.60 27.61
CA HIS A 324 -1.69 -8.77 28.17
C HIS A 324 -0.18 -8.78 27.85
N ARG A 325 0.29 -7.99 26.87
CA ARG A 325 1.70 -7.81 26.57
C ARG A 325 2.33 -6.76 27.51
N SER A 326 3.64 -6.91 27.80
CA SER A 326 4.32 -5.94 28.65
C SER A 326 4.42 -4.57 28.00
N GLU A 327 4.41 -3.52 28.82
CA GLU A 327 4.58 -2.13 28.36
C GLU A 327 5.85 -1.95 27.53
N GLN A 328 6.98 -2.56 27.96
CA GLN A 328 8.23 -2.51 27.23
C GLN A 328 8.10 -3.15 25.84
N PHE A 329 7.42 -4.29 25.74
CA PHE A 329 7.17 -4.94 24.45
C PHE A 329 6.39 -4.01 23.51
N LEU A 330 5.28 -3.44 23.98
CA LEU A 330 4.41 -2.58 23.17
C LEU A 330 5.14 -1.32 22.69
N LYS A 331 5.91 -0.67 23.57
CA LYS A 331 6.70 0.52 23.22
C LYS A 331 7.84 0.24 22.24
N THR A 332 8.40 -0.97 22.28
CA THR A 332 9.53 -1.34 21.41
C THR A 332 9.06 -1.83 20.04
N HIS A 333 7.96 -2.63 19.99
CA HIS A 333 7.50 -3.26 18.76
C HIS A 333 6.48 -2.40 18.00
N PHE A 334 5.72 -1.56 18.71
CA PHE A 334 4.66 -0.73 18.18
C PHE A 334 4.77 0.74 18.61
N PRO A 335 5.95 1.38 18.43
CA PRO A 335 6.18 2.74 18.94
C PRO A 335 5.24 3.77 18.33
N THR A 336 4.91 3.64 17.02
CA THR A 336 4.00 4.54 16.31
C THR A 336 2.56 4.38 16.80
N ILE A 337 2.08 3.12 16.95
CA ILE A 337 0.74 2.85 17.46
C ILE A 337 0.62 3.34 18.90
N TYR A 338 1.62 3.02 19.76
CA TYR A 338 1.62 3.47 21.15
C TYR A 338 1.54 4.99 21.26
N SER A 339 2.45 5.72 20.60
CA SER A 339 2.48 7.17 20.68
C SER A 339 1.22 7.82 20.15
N ARG A 340 0.72 7.31 19.01
CA ARG A 340 -0.47 7.88 18.37
C ARG A 340 -1.75 7.62 19.17
N CYS A 341 -1.93 6.43 19.74
CA CYS A 341 -3.05 6.15 20.64
C CYS A 341 -2.98 7.02 21.90
N LEU A 342 -1.78 7.20 22.45
CA LEU A 342 -1.59 8.04 23.64
C LEU A 342 -1.92 9.52 23.38
N GLU A 343 -1.63 10.07 22.19
CA GLU A 343 -2.05 11.41 21.77
C GLU A 343 -3.58 11.60 21.83
N PHE A 344 -4.35 10.53 21.62
CA PHE A 344 -5.80 10.51 21.74
C PHE A 344 -6.29 10.08 23.12
N GLY A 345 -5.41 9.97 24.11
CA GLY A 345 -5.77 9.62 25.49
C GLY A 345 -5.97 8.11 25.70
N ILE A 346 -5.53 7.26 24.79
CA ILE A 346 -5.66 5.80 24.85
C ILE A 346 -4.31 5.18 25.16
N ASP A 347 -4.10 4.74 26.41
CA ASP A 347 -2.92 3.97 26.81
C ASP A 347 -3.14 2.49 26.51
N ILE A 348 -2.59 2.01 25.38
CA ILE A 348 -2.76 0.62 24.92
C ILE A 348 -2.13 -0.43 25.83
N THR A 349 -1.31 -0.03 26.81
CA THR A 349 -0.74 -0.94 27.81
C THR A 349 -1.76 -1.32 28.89
N ARG A 350 -2.87 -0.57 29.00
CA ARG A 350 -3.89 -0.71 30.06
C ARG A 350 -5.32 -0.64 29.53
N GLN A 351 -5.52 -0.06 28.34
CA GLN A 351 -6.82 0.21 27.76
C GLN A 351 -7.00 -0.52 26.43
N ARG A 352 -8.22 -0.90 26.15
CA ARG A 352 -8.64 -1.43 24.86
C ARG A 352 -8.70 -0.32 23.82
N ILE A 353 -8.34 -0.60 22.59
CA ILE A 353 -8.34 0.34 21.47
C ILE A 353 -9.72 0.25 20.78
N PRO A 354 -10.52 1.31 20.71
CA PRO A 354 -11.77 1.29 19.94
C PRO A 354 -11.46 1.23 18.44
N VAL A 355 -12.06 0.29 17.71
CA VAL A 355 -11.79 0.03 16.30
C VAL A 355 -13.06 -0.23 15.50
N VAL A 356 -12.99 0.14 14.20
CA VAL A 356 -14.03 -0.12 13.20
C VAL A 356 -13.41 -0.64 11.91
N PRO A 357 -14.12 -1.43 11.08
CA PRO A 357 -13.71 -1.73 9.72
C PRO A 357 -13.66 -0.47 8.87
N ALA A 358 -12.64 -0.36 8.02
CA ALA A 358 -12.46 0.79 7.13
C ALA A 358 -11.98 0.35 5.75
N ALA A 359 -12.44 1.01 4.69
CA ALA A 359 -11.97 0.78 3.34
C ALA A 359 -10.46 1.01 3.26
N HIS A 360 -9.72 0.05 2.69
CA HIS A 360 -8.27 0.00 2.79
C HIS A 360 -7.58 -0.14 1.44
N TYR A 361 -8.05 -1.05 0.59
CA TYR A 361 -7.42 -1.35 -0.69
C TYR A 361 -8.47 -1.55 -1.78
N THR A 362 -8.31 -0.85 -2.90
CA THR A 362 -9.14 -1.03 -4.10
C THR A 362 -8.66 -2.25 -4.86
N CYS A 363 -9.45 -3.35 -4.87
CA CYS A 363 -9.05 -4.60 -5.52
C CYS A 363 -9.19 -4.54 -7.03
N GLY A 364 -10.10 -3.70 -7.54
CA GLY A 364 -10.25 -3.42 -8.95
C GLY A 364 -9.34 -2.33 -9.46
N GLY A 365 -9.49 -1.97 -10.72
CA GLY A 365 -8.70 -0.91 -11.34
C GLY A 365 -8.68 -0.96 -12.86
N ILE A 366 -7.69 -0.32 -13.44
CA ILE A 366 -7.45 -0.25 -14.88
C ILE A 366 -6.93 -1.61 -15.35
N VAL A 367 -7.63 -2.24 -16.30
CA VAL A 367 -7.21 -3.53 -16.86
C VAL A 367 -5.89 -3.36 -17.61
N VAL A 368 -4.91 -4.19 -17.24
CA VAL A 368 -3.58 -4.19 -17.85
C VAL A 368 -3.12 -5.62 -18.14
N ASN A 369 -2.14 -5.75 -19.01
CA ASN A 369 -1.41 -7.00 -19.17
C ASN A 369 -0.22 -7.08 -18.19
N ARG A 370 0.56 -8.18 -18.21
CA ARG A 370 1.76 -8.42 -17.37
C ARG A 370 2.85 -7.34 -17.51
N ARG A 371 2.78 -6.48 -18.54
CA ARG A 371 3.72 -5.36 -18.75
C ARG A 371 3.17 -4.04 -18.25
N GLY A 372 1.97 -4.03 -17.65
CA GLY A 372 1.28 -2.80 -17.24
C GLY A 372 0.69 -2.00 -18.39
N GLU A 373 0.62 -2.54 -19.62
CA GLU A 373 0.04 -1.91 -20.80
C GLU A 373 -1.47 -1.92 -20.71
N THR A 374 -2.09 -0.74 -20.93
CA THR A 374 -3.55 -0.57 -21.01
C THR A 374 -4.07 -0.76 -22.45
N ASP A 375 -5.37 -0.56 -22.66
CA ASP A 375 -5.99 -0.55 -23.99
C ASP A 375 -5.56 0.66 -24.88
N ILE A 376 -4.85 1.63 -24.32
CA ILE A 376 -4.39 2.83 -25.02
C ILE A 376 -2.89 2.77 -25.22
N THR A 377 -2.44 2.91 -26.46
CA THR A 377 -1.02 2.93 -26.80
C THR A 377 -0.26 3.99 -26.02
N ASN A 378 0.93 3.65 -25.47
CA ASN A 378 1.78 4.50 -24.63
C ASN A 378 1.18 4.90 -23.27
N LEU A 379 0.06 4.30 -22.85
CA LEU A 379 -0.52 4.45 -21.53
C LEU A 379 -0.37 3.15 -20.72
N TYR A 380 0.20 3.28 -19.55
CA TYR A 380 0.45 2.18 -18.61
C TYR A 380 -0.25 2.45 -17.28
N ALA A 381 -0.52 1.41 -16.52
CA ALA A 381 -0.95 1.52 -15.13
C ALA A 381 -0.22 0.49 -14.26
N ILE A 382 0.20 0.91 -13.06
CA ILE A 382 0.98 0.10 -12.11
C ILE A 382 0.54 0.35 -10.66
N GLY A 383 0.83 -0.62 -9.78
CA GLY A 383 0.44 -0.54 -8.38
C GLY A 383 -1.07 -0.69 -8.20
N GLU A 384 -1.62 -0.15 -7.10
CA GLU A 384 -3.02 -0.34 -6.71
C GLU A 384 -4.03 0.20 -7.74
N THR A 385 -3.65 1.13 -8.62
CA THR A 385 -4.56 1.66 -9.65
C THR A 385 -4.77 0.68 -10.82
N SER A 386 -3.93 -0.37 -10.94
CA SER A 386 -3.99 -1.36 -12.00
C SER A 386 -4.69 -2.65 -11.57
N PHE A 387 -5.29 -3.32 -12.55
CA PHE A 387 -5.90 -4.63 -12.42
C PHE A 387 -5.32 -5.54 -13.51
N PRO A 388 -4.28 -6.33 -13.19
CA PRO A 388 -3.58 -7.22 -14.12
C PRO A 388 -4.31 -8.54 -14.36
#